data_27880dca933a935f526dbccdc99076ac
#
_entry.id   27880dca933a935f526dbccdc99076ac
#
_cell.length_a   1.000
_cell.length_b   1.000
_cell.length_c   1.000
_cell.angle_alpha   90.00
_cell.angle_beta   90.00
_cell.angle_gamma   90.00
#
_symmetry.space_group_name_H-M   'P 1'
#
loop_
_entity.id
_entity.type
_entity.pdbx_description
1 polymer ?
#
loop_
_entity_poly.entity_id
_entity_poly.type
_entity_poly.pdbx_seq_one_letter_code
_entity_poly.pdbx_strand_id
1 'polypeptide(L)'
;MYSKELLEKYADVLIEKGVNIQKGQYLLLQCCIDTLPLARIICEKALLKGAKDVHVSISDPVIKKLRGKYLSQEQCSVVYDFEKEELDYFLRNDCVQIGLMGAYPGLMEGVSDENAMALAYAGNEVRNVVRKYIHDGTLQWTGTAYPTQEWANTVYPEMSESDAMAQLEKDIACMMRIDQEDPLKAWDDHCDRLRKVGDVLNQYQFQSLHLTSELGTDLT
;
A
#
# COMPACT_ATOMS: atom_id res chain seq x y z
N MET A 1 17.57 5.04 -6.74
CA MET A 1 16.34 5.88 -6.56
C MET A 1 15.66 6.02 -7.90
N TYR A 2 14.36 5.75 -7.98
CA TYR A 2 13.59 5.80 -9.22
C TYR A 2 13.80 7.10 -9.99
N SER A 3 13.92 7.00 -11.32
CA SER A 3 13.89 8.18 -12.19
C SER A 3 12.52 8.86 -12.13
N LYS A 4 12.47 10.15 -12.48
CA LYS A 4 11.20 10.89 -12.55
C LYS A 4 10.20 10.21 -13.50
N GLU A 5 10.68 9.77 -14.67
CA GLU A 5 9.85 9.05 -15.64
C GLU A 5 9.22 7.79 -15.06
N LEU A 6 9.99 7.00 -14.30
CA LEU A 6 9.49 5.78 -13.68
C LEU A 6 8.45 6.07 -12.60
N LEU A 7 8.66 7.15 -11.80
CA LEU A 7 7.68 7.61 -10.82
C LEU A 7 6.39 8.11 -11.49
N GLU A 8 6.48 8.77 -12.65
CA GLU A 8 5.31 9.19 -13.42
C GLU A 8 4.50 7.99 -13.92
N LYS A 9 5.17 6.97 -14.49
CA LYS A 9 4.53 5.70 -14.88
C LYS A 9 3.88 5.00 -13.68
N TYR A 10 4.55 5.03 -12.54
CA TYR A 10 4.03 4.45 -11.30
C TYR A 10 2.75 5.14 -10.85
N ALA A 11 2.76 6.47 -10.82
CA ALA A 11 1.58 7.27 -10.46
C ALA A 11 0.41 7.02 -11.44
N ASP A 12 0.69 6.92 -12.75
CA ASP A 12 -0.34 6.62 -13.76
C ASP A 12 -1.01 5.27 -13.49
N VAL A 13 -0.23 4.23 -13.21
CA VAL A 13 -0.77 2.91 -12.85
C VAL A 13 -1.68 2.99 -11.62
N LEU A 14 -1.26 3.68 -10.56
CA LEU A 14 -2.05 3.79 -9.34
C LEU A 14 -3.35 4.57 -9.54
N ILE A 15 -3.29 5.66 -10.30
CA ILE A 15 -4.43 6.55 -10.56
C ILE A 15 -5.43 5.91 -11.54
N GLU A 16 -4.93 5.32 -12.64
CA GLU A 16 -5.77 4.81 -13.72
C GLU A 16 -6.25 3.37 -13.48
N LYS A 17 -5.38 2.50 -12.97
CA LYS A 17 -5.67 1.07 -12.77
C LYS A 17 -5.95 0.73 -11.31
N GLY A 18 -5.23 1.37 -10.39
CA GLY A 18 -5.37 1.10 -8.96
C GLY A 18 -6.72 1.57 -8.42
N VAL A 19 -7.02 2.86 -8.54
CA VAL A 19 -8.24 3.45 -8.00
C VAL A 19 -9.19 4.02 -9.05
N ASN A 20 -8.75 4.18 -10.30
CA ASN A 20 -9.54 4.75 -11.40
C ASN A 20 -10.27 6.04 -10.98
N ILE A 21 -9.53 6.99 -10.39
CA ILE A 21 -10.13 8.20 -9.82
C ILE A 21 -10.93 8.97 -10.85
N GLN A 22 -12.12 9.41 -10.45
CA GLN A 22 -13.04 10.16 -11.28
C GLN A 22 -13.06 11.64 -10.88
N LYS A 23 -13.46 12.49 -11.82
CA LYS A 23 -13.63 13.92 -11.56
C LYS A 23 -14.60 14.16 -10.41
N GLY A 24 -14.18 14.98 -9.44
CA GLY A 24 -14.99 15.35 -8.29
C GLY A 24 -14.85 14.45 -7.07
N GLN A 25 -14.12 13.32 -7.18
CA GLN A 25 -13.79 12.47 -6.03
C GLN A 25 -12.66 13.06 -5.19
N TYR A 26 -12.66 12.74 -3.89
CA TYR A 26 -11.49 12.96 -3.04
C TYR A 26 -10.48 11.82 -3.22
N LEU A 27 -9.20 12.13 -3.10
CA LEU A 27 -8.14 11.14 -2.94
C LEU A 27 -7.63 11.15 -1.50
N LEU A 28 -7.76 10.01 -0.79
CA LEU A 28 -7.03 9.75 0.44
C LEU A 28 -5.70 9.10 0.09
N LEU A 29 -4.60 9.81 0.32
CA LEU A 29 -3.26 9.32 0.06
C LEU A 29 -2.52 9.08 1.38
N GLN A 30 -2.35 7.82 1.75
CA GLN A 30 -1.55 7.43 2.90
C GLN A 30 -0.12 7.14 2.45
N CYS A 31 0.85 7.78 3.06
CA CYS A 31 2.25 7.62 2.70
C CYS A 31 3.17 7.68 3.92
N CYS A 32 4.41 7.27 3.74
CA CYS A 32 5.48 7.54 4.70
C CYS A 32 6.47 8.55 4.11
N ILE A 33 7.35 9.03 4.95
CA ILE A 33 8.31 10.09 4.57
C ILE A 33 9.14 9.70 3.32
N ASP A 34 9.54 8.44 3.21
CA ASP A 34 10.35 7.95 2.08
C ASP A 34 9.58 7.89 0.76
N THR A 35 8.26 7.79 0.81
CA THR A 35 7.40 7.69 -0.38
C THR A 35 6.95 9.07 -0.91
N LEU A 36 7.34 10.16 -0.27
CA LEU A 36 6.96 11.52 -0.68
C LEU A 36 7.27 11.88 -2.14
N PRO A 37 8.39 11.43 -2.75
CA PRO A 37 8.64 11.70 -4.16
C PRO A 37 7.52 11.19 -5.07
N LEU A 38 7.03 9.95 -4.84
CA LEU A 38 5.90 9.39 -5.57
C LEU A 38 4.57 10.05 -5.19
N ALA A 39 4.35 10.29 -3.89
CA ALA A 39 3.14 10.93 -3.39
C ALA A 39 2.85 12.29 -4.05
N ARG A 40 3.88 13.12 -4.24
CA ARG A 40 3.76 14.43 -4.90
C ARG A 40 3.30 14.32 -6.34
N ILE A 41 3.82 13.36 -7.09
CA ILE A 41 3.43 13.12 -8.49
C ILE A 41 1.98 12.60 -8.55
N ILE A 42 1.59 11.72 -7.63
CA ILE A 42 0.20 11.24 -7.53
C ILE A 42 -0.74 12.41 -7.24
N CYS A 43 -0.40 13.30 -6.30
CA CYS A 43 -1.22 14.50 -6.00
C CYS A 43 -1.40 15.36 -7.23
N GLU A 44 -0.31 15.70 -7.94
CA GLU A 44 -0.37 16.52 -9.14
C GLU A 44 -1.26 15.89 -10.21
N LYS A 45 -1.03 14.61 -10.53
CA LYS A 45 -1.82 13.90 -11.55
C LYS A 45 -3.30 13.74 -11.17
N ALA A 46 -3.60 13.46 -9.90
CA ALA A 46 -4.98 13.36 -9.41
C ALA A 46 -5.73 14.69 -9.55
N LEU A 47 -5.10 15.80 -9.17
CA LEU A 47 -5.67 17.15 -9.32
C LEU A 47 -5.86 17.53 -10.79
N LEU A 48 -4.89 17.23 -11.66
CA LEU A 48 -5.01 17.46 -13.10
C LEU A 48 -6.14 16.63 -13.72
N LYS A 49 -6.41 15.43 -13.19
CA LYS A 49 -7.54 14.58 -13.62
C LYS A 49 -8.90 15.08 -13.08
N GLY A 50 -8.88 16.07 -12.20
CA GLY A 50 -10.07 16.73 -11.69
C GLY A 50 -10.56 16.17 -10.36
N ALA A 51 -9.67 15.55 -9.57
CA ALA A 51 -9.97 15.26 -8.17
C ALA A 51 -10.46 16.52 -7.46
N LYS A 52 -11.43 16.37 -6.56
CA LYS A 52 -11.98 17.49 -5.80
C LYS A 52 -10.97 18.06 -4.82
N ASP A 53 -10.20 17.17 -4.20
CA ASP A 53 -9.07 17.48 -3.35
C ASP A 53 -8.23 16.22 -3.10
N VAL A 54 -7.01 16.38 -2.60
CA VAL A 54 -6.13 15.30 -2.19
C VAL A 54 -5.74 15.47 -0.72
N HIS A 55 -6.24 14.59 0.12
CA HIS A 55 -5.86 14.55 1.52
C HIS A 55 -4.67 13.61 1.71
N VAL A 56 -3.54 14.13 2.23
CA VAL A 56 -2.30 13.37 2.40
C VAL A 56 -2.02 13.13 3.87
N SER A 57 -2.08 11.87 4.28
CA SER A 57 -1.66 11.42 5.61
C SER A 57 -0.23 10.89 5.55
N ILE A 58 0.69 11.58 6.24
CA ILE A 58 2.12 11.25 6.23
C ILE A 58 2.50 10.62 7.57
N SER A 59 3.11 9.45 7.52
CA SER A 59 3.67 8.78 8.69
C SER A 59 5.20 8.78 8.64
N ASP A 60 5.83 8.88 9.81
CA ASP A 60 7.26 8.70 9.97
C ASP A 60 7.51 7.46 10.85
N PRO A 61 8.15 6.41 10.30
CA PRO A 61 8.43 5.18 11.03
C PRO A 61 9.37 5.41 12.24
N VAL A 62 10.30 6.36 12.13
CA VAL A 62 11.20 6.69 13.24
C VAL A 62 10.43 7.33 14.40
N ILE A 63 9.51 8.26 14.13
CA ILE A 63 8.64 8.85 15.16
C ILE A 63 7.78 7.76 15.80
N LYS A 64 7.26 6.80 15.03
CA LYS A 64 6.53 5.66 15.58
C LYS A 64 7.37 4.84 16.55
N LYS A 65 8.63 4.54 16.20
CA LYS A 65 9.58 3.86 17.10
C LYS A 65 9.84 4.66 18.37
N LEU A 66 10.06 5.98 18.26
CA LEU A 66 10.30 6.85 19.41
C LEU A 66 9.10 6.86 20.36
N ARG A 67 7.87 6.91 19.83
CA ARG A 67 6.66 6.76 20.64
C ARG A 67 6.65 5.44 21.40
N GLY A 68 6.92 4.32 20.72
CA GLY A 68 6.99 3.00 21.37
C GLY A 68 8.07 2.91 22.45
N LYS A 69 9.19 3.62 22.26
CA LYS A 69 10.31 3.60 23.20
C LYS A 69 10.10 4.44 24.46
N TYR A 70 9.42 5.60 24.34
CA TYR A 70 9.38 6.60 25.39
C TYR A 70 8.01 6.82 26.02
N LEU A 71 6.93 6.34 25.43
CA LEU A 71 5.59 6.40 26.00
C LEU A 71 5.30 5.16 26.86
N SER A 72 4.37 5.30 27.81
CA SER A 72 3.81 4.15 28.52
C SER A 72 2.91 3.32 27.59
N GLN A 73 2.65 2.06 27.94
CA GLN A 73 1.73 1.19 27.20
C GLN A 73 0.34 1.83 27.08
N GLU A 74 -0.17 2.44 28.14
CA GLU A 74 -1.45 3.16 28.15
C GLU A 74 -1.45 4.30 27.12
N GLN A 75 -0.38 5.11 27.05
CA GLN A 75 -0.23 6.18 26.07
C GLN A 75 -0.10 5.65 24.63
N CYS A 76 0.58 4.51 24.45
CA CYS A 76 0.69 3.86 23.14
C CYS A 76 -0.66 3.33 22.64
N SER A 77 -1.58 2.99 23.55
CA SER A 77 -2.92 2.45 23.22
C SER A 77 -3.95 3.53 22.90
N VAL A 78 -3.61 4.81 23.06
CA VAL A 78 -4.58 5.90 22.83
C VAL A 78 -4.96 5.97 21.36
N VAL A 79 -6.26 5.96 21.11
CA VAL A 79 -6.88 6.19 19.82
C VAL A 79 -7.60 7.52 19.88
N TYR A 80 -7.24 8.45 19.03
CA TYR A 80 -7.86 9.77 19.02
C TYR A 80 -9.10 9.77 18.14
N ASP A 81 -10.21 10.30 18.66
CA ASP A 81 -11.48 10.34 17.92
C ASP A 81 -11.35 11.16 16.63
N PHE A 82 -10.56 12.24 16.64
CA PHE A 82 -10.36 13.07 15.46
C PHE A 82 -9.73 12.29 14.28
N GLU A 83 -8.88 11.29 14.53
CA GLU A 83 -8.27 10.46 13.49
C GLU A 83 -9.33 9.59 12.78
N LYS A 84 -10.32 9.11 13.55
CA LYS A 84 -11.45 8.35 13.01
C LYS A 84 -12.43 9.26 12.28
N GLU A 85 -12.75 10.42 12.86
CA GLU A 85 -13.66 11.40 12.28
C GLU A 85 -13.13 11.97 10.96
N GLU A 86 -11.82 12.23 10.86
CA GLU A 86 -11.16 12.68 9.65
C GLU A 86 -11.34 11.66 8.52
N LEU A 87 -11.03 10.39 8.75
CA LEU A 87 -11.22 9.32 7.77
C LEU A 87 -12.69 9.16 7.38
N ASP A 88 -13.58 9.12 8.35
CA ASP A 88 -15.02 8.95 8.13
C ASP A 88 -15.61 10.10 7.32
N TYR A 89 -15.10 11.33 7.51
CA TYR A 89 -15.50 12.48 6.70
C TYR A 89 -15.25 12.24 5.21
N PHE A 90 -14.04 11.81 4.83
CA PHE A 90 -13.70 11.56 3.43
C PHE A 90 -14.44 10.33 2.88
N LEU A 91 -14.53 9.26 3.67
CA LEU A 91 -15.21 8.02 3.27
C LEU A 91 -16.68 8.23 2.95
N ARG A 92 -17.35 9.17 3.64
CA ARG A 92 -18.75 9.55 3.35
C ARG A 92 -18.90 10.53 2.17
N ASN A 93 -17.81 11.09 1.66
CA ASN A 93 -17.84 12.14 0.64
C ASN A 93 -17.21 11.71 -0.69
N ASP A 94 -17.48 10.48 -1.13
CA ASP A 94 -17.04 9.94 -2.42
C ASP A 94 -15.52 10.06 -2.61
N CYS A 95 -14.79 9.20 -1.93
CA CYS A 95 -13.33 9.16 -2.02
C CYS A 95 -12.81 7.84 -2.58
N VAL A 96 -11.58 7.89 -3.06
CA VAL A 96 -10.74 6.73 -3.35
C VAL A 96 -9.50 6.77 -2.47
N GLN A 97 -8.87 5.63 -2.23
CA GLN A 97 -7.71 5.56 -1.33
C GLN A 97 -6.50 4.91 -1.99
N ILE A 98 -5.34 5.55 -1.85
CA ILE A 98 -4.04 4.98 -2.21
C ILE A 98 -3.17 4.89 -0.96
N GLY A 99 -2.62 3.71 -0.69
CA GLY A 99 -1.62 3.48 0.36
C GLY A 99 -0.24 3.22 -0.23
N LEU A 100 0.72 4.08 0.08
CA LEU A 100 2.14 3.89 -0.29
C LEU A 100 2.88 3.31 0.92
N MET A 101 3.30 2.07 0.80
CA MET A 101 3.89 1.32 1.91
C MET A 101 5.39 1.12 1.70
N GLY A 102 6.19 1.63 2.64
CA GLY A 102 7.56 1.21 2.83
C GLY A 102 7.63 0.09 3.88
N ALA A 103 8.54 -0.86 3.71
CA ALA A 103 8.82 -1.87 4.73
C ALA A 103 10.09 -1.47 5.50
N TYR A 104 10.02 -1.61 6.82
CA TYR A 104 11.12 -1.26 7.74
C TYR A 104 11.40 -2.43 8.67
N PRO A 105 12.03 -3.52 8.16
CA PRO A 105 12.42 -4.65 9.00
C PRO A 105 13.30 -4.20 10.17
N GLY A 106 13.05 -4.75 11.37
CA GLY A 106 13.79 -4.35 12.57
C GLY A 106 13.43 -2.99 13.17
N LEU A 107 12.47 -2.25 12.58
CA LEU A 107 12.10 -0.92 13.05
C LEU A 107 11.81 -0.87 14.55
N MET A 108 11.09 -1.86 15.09
CA MET A 108 10.68 -1.88 16.49
C MET A 108 11.71 -2.50 17.44
N GLU A 109 12.92 -2.80 16.98
CA GLU A 109 13.98 -3.27 17.86
C GLU A 109 14.29 -2.27 18.98
N GLY A 110 14.34 -2.77 20.23
CA GLY A 110 14.52 -1.95 21.43
C GLY A 110 13.25 -1.25 21.94
N VAL A 111 12.09 -1.55 21.35
CA VAL A 111 10.75 -1.25 21.88
C VAL A 111 10.24 -2.51 22.58
N SER A 112 9.57 -2.37 23.73
CA SER A 112 8.95 -3.52 24.40
C SER A 112 7.81 -4.09 23.55
N ASP A 113 7.57 -5.40 23.65
CA ASP A 113 6.51 -6.07 22.90
C ASP A 113 5.13 -5.48 23.24
N GLU A 114 4.91 -5.14 24.51
CA GLU A 114 3.67 -4.53 24.99
C GLU A 114 3.40 -3.19 24.30
N ASN A 115 4.42 -2.33 24.19
CA ASN A 115 4.29 -1.03 23.53
C ASN A 115 4.15 -1.19 22.01
N ALA A 116 4.88 -2.12 21.41
CA ALA A 116 4.75 -2.41 19.98
C ALA A 116 3.34 -2.90 19.62
N MET A 117 2.78 -3.80 20.43
CA MET A 117 1.41 -4.30 20.29
C MET A 117 0.37 -3.21 20.52
N ALA A 118 0.56 -2.35 21.55
CA ALA A 118 -0.34 -1.25 21.85
C ALA A 118 -0.42 -0.24 20.68
N LEU A 119 0.72 0.14 20.09
CA LEU A 119 0.77 1.00 18.90
C LEU A 119 0.12 0.34 17.68
N ALA A 120 0.30 -0.96 17.51
CA ALA A 120 -0.31 -1.70 16.41
C ALA A 120 -1.84 -1.78 16.58
N TYR A 121 -2.31 -2.02 17.82
CA TYR A 121 -3.73 -2.03 18.16
C TYR A 121 -4.36 -0.66 17.87
N ALA A 122 -3.81 0.42 18.40
CA ALA A 122 -4.32 1.78 18.17
C ALA A 122 -4.44 2.11 16.68
N GLY A 123 -3.40 1.80 15.88
CA GLY A 123 -3.45 2.00 14.44
C GLY A 123 -4.47 1.11 13.72
N ASN A 124 -4.75 -0.10 14.22
CA ASN A 124 -5.79 -0.96 13.66
C ASN A 124 -7.19 -0.43 13.96
N GLU A 125 -7.42 0.13 15.16
CA GLU A 125 -8.69 0.74 15.55
C GLU A 125 -9.07 1.92 14.65
N VAL A 126 -8.10 2.76 14.28
CA VAL A 126 -8.32 3.83 13.28
C VAL A 126 -8.67 3.23 11.92
N ARG A 127 -7.93 2.21 11.47
CA ARG A 127 -8.19 1.55 10.18
C ARG A 127 -9.50 0.78 10.12
N ASN A 128 -10.09 0.41 11.25
CA ASN A 128 -11.39 -0.28 11.27
C ASN A 128 -12.51 0.57 10.65
N VAL A 129 -12.40 1.90 10.69
CA VAL A 129 -13.33 2.82 10.00
C VAL A 129 -13.34 2.53 8.49
N VAL A 130 -12.16 2.32 7.90
CA VAL A 130 -12.01 2.07 6.45
C VAL A 130 -12.51 0.67 6.07
N ARG A 131 -12.30 -0.33 6.94
CA ARG A 131 -12.64 -1.74 6.66
C ARG A 131 -14.10 -1.94 6.27
N LYS A 132 -15.02 -1.20 6.88
CA LYS A 132 -16.44 -1.26 6.56
C LYS A 132 -16.67 -0.92 5.08
N TYR A 133 -16.10 0.17 4.61
CA TYR A 133 -16.27 0.64 3.23
C TYR A 133 -15.60 -0.28 2.21
N ILE A 134 -14.47 -0.90 2.58
CA ILE A 134 -13.80 -1.94 1.77
C ILE A 134 -14.70 -3.18 1.66
N HIS A 135 -15.24 -3.65 2.80
CA HIS A 135 -16.09 -4.84 2.86
C HIS A 135 -17.39 -4.65 2.07
N ASP A 136 -18.00 -3.48 2.18
CA ASP A 136 -19.25 -3.14 1.48
C ASP A 136 -19.01 -2.83 -0.02
N GLY A 137 -17.73 -2.83 -0.48
CA GLY A 137 -17.37 -2.55 -1.87
C GLY A 137 -17.62 -1.11 -2.30
N THR A 138 -17.80 -0.19 -1.35
CA THR A 138 -18.09 1.24 -1.62
C THR A 138 -16.84 2.09 -1.73
N LEU A 139 -15.68 1.62 -1.24
CA LEU A 139 -14.39 2.28 -1.36
C LEU A 139 -13.53 1.59 -2.41
N GLN A 140 -13.15 2.32 -3.46
CA GLN A 140 -12.06 1.90 -4.34
C GLN A 140 -10.72 2.22 -3.68
N TRP A 141 -9.89 1.22 -3.54
CA TRP A 141 -8.61 1.38 -2.89
C TRP A 141 -7.52 0.54 -3.55
N THR A 142 -6.29 1.00 -3.41
CA THR A 142 -5.09 0.24 -3.75
C THR A 142 -3.98 0.48 -2.74
N GLY A 143 -3.17 -0.53 -2.52
CA GLY A 143 -1.93 -0.41 -1.76
C GLY A 143 -0.76 -0.83 -2.64
N THR A 144 0.36 -0.15 -2.50
CA THR A 144 1.56 -0.47 -3.26
C THR A 144 2.82 -0.35 -2.42
N ALA A 145 3.83 -1.11 -2.83
CA ALA A 145 5.14 -1.11 -2.19
C ALA A 145 6.02 0.04 -2.72
N TYR A 146 6.84 0.60 -1.85
CA TYR A 146 7.90 1.52 -2.22
C TYR A 146 9.22 1.06 -1.55
N PRO A 147 10.33 1.02 -2.28
CA PRO A 147 11.58 0.49 -1.73
C PRO A 147 12.12 1.39 -0.62
N THR A 148 12.61 0.76 0.44
CA THR A 148 13.37 1.40 1.52
C THR A 148 14.71 0.72 1.68
N GLN A 149 15.69 1.41 2.24
CA GLN A 149 17.04 0.86 2.39
C GLN A 149 17.05 -0.35 3.35
N GLU A 150 16.30 -0.27 4.44
CA GLU A 150 16.19 -1.35 5.42
C GLU A 150 15.59 -2.61 4.80
N TRP A 151 14.60 -2.44 3.94
CA TRP A 151 14.00 -3.56 3.21
C TRP A 151 14.99 -4.15 2.21
N ALA A 152 15.67 -3.31 1.43
CA ALA A 152 16.67 -3.75 0.46
C ALA A 152 17.80 -4.54 1.13
N ASN A 153 18.35 -4.06 2.23
CA ASN A 153 19.39 -4.74 3.00
C ASN A 153 18.93 -6.08 3.57
N THR A 154 17.63 -6.19 3.91
CA THR A 154 17.07 -7.45 4.42
C THR A 154 16.87 -8.48 3.32
N VAL A 155 16.45 -8.06 2.13
CA VAL A 155 16.21 -8.96 0.99
C VAL A 155 17.52 -9.38 0.33
N TYR A 156 18.51 -8.49 0.28
CA TYR A 156 19.80 -8.68 -0.38
C TYR A 156 20.97 -8.47 0.57
N PRO A 157 21.10 -9.29 1.64
CA PRO A 157 22.10 -9.07 2.69
C PRO A 157 23.54 -9.19 2.21
N GLU A 158 23.79 -9.86 1.08
CA GLU A 158 25.15 -10.08 0.52
C GLU A 158 25.57 -8.97 -0.47
N MET A 159 24.66 -8.02 -0.77
CA MET A 159 24.95 -6.92 -1.69
C MET A 159 25.41 -5.67 -0.92
N SER A 160 26.09 -4.76 -1.62
CA SER A 160 26.28 -3.40 -1.08
C SER A 160 24.93 -2.69 -0.92
N GLU A 161 24.83 -1.72 0.00
CA GLU A 161 23.58 -0.97 0.23
C GLU A 161 23.03 -0.36 -1.05
N SER A 162 23.90 0.20 -1.89
CA SER A 162 23.50 0.80 -3.17
C SER A 162 23.00 -0.23 -4.19
N ASP A 163 23.65 -1.40 -4.26
CA ASP A 163 23.27 -2.47 -5.19
C ASP A 163 21.97 -3.16 -4.73
N ALA A 164 21.84 -3.39 -3.42
CA ALA A 164 20.64 -3.94 -2.82
C ALA A 164 19.41 -3.04 -3.11
N MET A 165 19.57 -1.73 -2.91
CA MET A 165 18.51 -0.76 -3.21
C MET A 165 18.16 -0.73 -4.70
N ALA A 166 19.16 -0.70 -5.58
CA ALA A 166 18.94 -0.72 -7.03
C ALA A 166 18.24 -2.00 -7.50
N GLN A 167 18.58 -3.15 -6.90
CA GLN A 167 17.91 -4.42 -7.22
C GLN A 167 16.47 -4.44 -6.72
N LEU A 168 16.19 -3.99 -5.49
CA LEU A 168 14.83 -3.93 -4.96
C LEU A 168 13.96 -2.96 -5.78
N GLU A 169 14.50 -1.82 -6.19
CA GLU A 169 13.81 -0.89 -7.09
C GLU A 169 13.41 -1.57 -8.41
N LYS A 170 14.32 -2.33 -9.00
CA LYS A 170 14.08 -3.07 -10.24
C LYS A 170 13.00 -4.14 -10.06
N ASP A 171 13.03 -4.88 -8.96
CA ASP A 171 12.07 -5.95 -8.70
C ASP A 171 10.66 -5.38 -8.49
N ILE A 172 10.54 -4.30 -7.71
CA ILE A 172 9.25 -3.61 -7.52
C ILE A 172 8.76 -3.03 -8.85
N ALA A 173 9.65 -2.43 -9.65
CA ALA A 173 9.29 -1.90 -10.97
C ALA A 173 8.73 -3.00 -11.89
N CYS A 174 9.35 -4.17 -11.89
CA CYS A 174 8.90 -5.34 -12.65
C CYS A 174 7.54 -5.85 -12.14
N MET A 175 7.38 -6.01 -10.83
CA MET A 175 6.10 -6.43 -10.22
C MET A 175 4.96 -5.46 -10.54
N MET A 176 5.26 -4.16 -10.50
CA MET A 176 4.31 -3.10 -10.83
C MET A 176 4.18 -2.85 -12.34
N ARG A 177 4.97 -3.54 -13.18
CA ARG A 177 5.02 -3.42 -14.65
C ARG A 177 5.36 -2.01 -15.15
N ILE A 178 5.91 -1.17 -14.28
CA ILE A 178 6.29 0.20 -14.65
C ILE A 178 7.60 0.25 -15.45
N ASP A 179 8.33 -0.86 -15.49
CA ASP A 179 9.48 -1.10 -16.37
C ASP A 179 9.08 -1.33 -17.83
N GLN A 180 7.80 -1.53 -18.11
CA GLN A 180 7.29 -1.74 -19.48
C GLN A 180 7.18 -0.40 -20.24
N GLU A 181 7.16 -0.47 -21.56
CA GLU A 181 6.95 0.69 -22.42
C GLU A 181 5.58 1.34 -22.13
N ASP A 182 4.53 0.51 -22.10
CA ASP A 182 3.16 0.90 -21.74
C ASP A 182 2.66 0.09 -20.51
N PRO A 183 2.87 0.61 -19.30
CA PRO A 183 2.43 -0.04 -18.08
C PRO A 183 0.91 -0.21 -17.97
N LEU A 184 0.14 0.75 -18.50
CA LEU A 184 -1.33 0.69 -18.41
C LEU A 184 -1.86 -0.47 -19.24
N LYS A 185 -1.35 -0.62 -20.47
CA LYS A 185 -1.67 -1.77 -21.32
C LYS A 185 -1.21 -3.09 -20.70
N ALA A 186 -0.03 -3.14 -20.12
CA ALA A 186 0.48 -4.34 -19.44
C ALA A 186 -0.43 -4.79 -18.28
N TRP A 187 -1.02 -3.84 -17.56
CA TRP A 187 -2.03 -4.11 -16.52
C TRP A 187 -3.36 -4.57 -17.12
N ASP A 188 -3.83 -3.99 -18.24
CA ASP A 188 -5.04 -4.46 -18.92
C ASP A 188 -4.88 -5.91 -19.39
N ASP A 189 -3.78 -6.24 -20.05
CA ASP A 189 -3.47 -7.59 -20.49
C ASP A 189 -3.39 -8.59 -19.33
N HIS A 190 -2.89 -8.14 -18.16
CA HIS A 190 -2.85 -8.96 -16.95
C HIS A 190 -4.26 -9.21 -16.38
N CYS A 191 -5.06 -8.16 -16.23
CA CYS A 191 -6.44 -8.26 -15.73
C CYS A 191 -7.31 -9.14 -16.64
N ASP A 192 -7.15 -9.01 -17.97
CA ASP A 192 -7.86 -9.84 -18.92
C ASP A 192 -7.49 -11.32 -18.81
N ARG A 193 -6.21 -11.62 -18.57
CA ARG A 193 -5.76 -12.99 -18.29
C ARG A 193 -6.37 -13.54 -17.02
N LEU A 194 -6.37 -12.76 -15.92
CA LEU A 194 -6.98 -13.17 -14.65
C LEU A 194 -8.48 -13.42 -14.81
N ARG A 195 -9.17 -12.54 -15.55
CA ARG A 195 -10.60 -12.68 -15.82
C ARG A 195 -10.90 -13.98 -16.58
N LYS A 196 -10.15 -14.27 -17.64
CA LYS A 196 -10.29 -15.54 -18.40
C LYS A 196 -10.10 -16.77 -17.53
N VAL A 197 -9.11 -16.76 -16.62
CA VAL A 197 -8.90 -17.87 -15.68
C VAL A 197 -10.07 -17.97 -14.69
N GLY A 198 -10.53 -16.85 -14.16
CA GLY A 198 -11.70 -16.77 -13.28
C GLY A 198 -12.96 -17.33 -13.95
N ASP A 199 -13.21 -16.99 -15.22
CA ASP A 199 -14.35 -17.48 -16.00
C ASP A 199 -14.30 -19.00 -16.16
N VAL A 200 -13.12 -19.58 -16.43
CA VAL A 200 -12.94 -21.04 -16.50
C VAL A 200 -13.25 -21.70 -15.15
N LEU A 201 -12.70 -21.16 -14.03
CA LEU A 201 -12.97 -21.72 -12.70
C LEU A 201 -14.45 -21.64 -12.35
N ASN A 202 -15.10 -20.51 -12.66
CA ASN A 202 -16.54 -20.33 -12.42
C ASN A 202 -17.41 -21.28 -13.26
N GLN A 203 -16.97 -21.59 -14.50
CA GLN A 203 -17.68 -22.54 -15.37
C GLN A 203 -17.74 -23.95 -14.77
N TYR A 204 -16.67 -24.38 -14.10
CA TYR A 204 -16.62 -25.72 -13.47
C TYR A 204 -17.36 -25.78 -12.14
N GLN A 205 -17.60 -24.65 -11.47
CA GLN A 205 -18.30 -24.58 -10.16
C GLN A 205 -17.76 -25.61 -9.15
N PHE A 206 -16.44 -25.65 -8.98
CA PHE A 206 -15.79 -26.57 -8.05
C PHE A 206 -16.36 -26.43 -6.62
N GLN A 207 -16.64 -27.57 -5.97
CA GLN A 207 -17.09 -27.58 -4.57
C GLN A 207 -15.92 -27.69 -3.59
N SER A 208 -14.82 -28.24 -4.03
CA SER A 208 -13.58 -28.31 -3.27
C SER A 208 -12.36 -28.27 -4.19
N LEU A 209 -11.23 -27.87 -3.65
CA LEU A 209 -9.92 -27.94 -4.30
C LEU A 209 -8.99 -28.78 -3.43
N HIS A 210 -8.31 -29.74 -4.03
CA HIS A 210 -7.26 -30.51 -3.36
C HIS A 210 -5.89 -30.02 -3.84
N LEU A 211 -5.11 -29.45 -2.94
CA LEU A 211 -3.82 -28.87 -3.21
C LEU A 211 -2.71 -29.80 -2.68
N THR A 212 -1.88 -30.27 -3.57
CA THR A 212 -0.72 -31.13 -3.21
C THR A 212 0.58 -30.50 -3.72
N SER A 213 1.68 -30.73 -3.02
CA SER A 213 3.02 -30.35 -3.48
C SER A 213 4.05 -31.43 -3.13
N GLU A 214 5.17 -31.43 -3.83
CA GLU A 214 6.33 -32.30 -3.55
C GLU A 214 6.92 -32.06 -2.15
N LEU A 215 6.66 -30.89 -1.55
CA LEU A 215 7.12 -30.52 -0.21
C LEU A 215 6.19 -30.97 0.92
N GLY A 216 5.17 -31.81 0.60
CA GLY A 216 4.26 -32.40 1.59
C GLY A 216 2.99 -31.59 1.85
N THR A 217 2.66 -30.60 1.05
CA THR A 217 1.36 -29.96 1.12
C THR A 217 0.28 -30.96 0.69
N ASP A 218 -0.74 -31.13 1.50
CA ASP A 218 -1.94 -31.96 1.23
C ASP A 218 -3.13 -31.32 1.94
N LEU A 219 -3.88 -30.47 1.22
CA LEU A 219 -4.98 -29.65 1.72
C LEU A 219 -6.22 -29.82 0.82
N THR A 220 -7.38 -29.99 1.43
CA THR A 220 -8.67 -30.01 0.75
C THR A 220 -9.60 -28.97 1.33
#